data_ab0de8848c1fe9c0401e5e56d9471093
#
_entry.id   ab0de8848c1fe9c0401e5e56d9471093
#
_cell.length_a   1.000
_cell.length_b   1.000
_cell.length_c   1.000
_cell.angle_alpha   90.00
_cell.angle_beta   90.00
_cell.angle_gamma   90.00
#
_symmetry.space_group_name_H-M   'P 1'
#
loop_
_entity.id
_entity.type
_entity.pdbx_description
1 polymer ?
#
loop_
_entity_poly.entity_id
_entity_poly.type
_entity_poly.pdbx_seq_one_letter_code
_entity_poly.pdbx_strand_id
1 'polypeptide(L)'
;MSASELSLFSIEILGLVGREGAGPHDLLRMAKQGRMLAWAGESQYYTEPKRLAELGYLVARKEPGKTRERTVYALTDKGLQALRHHAHTPVAFMPFKSDALLRLLICDLVGEEVTRESMATLRDDIADIQHRLDDAEARAAELPHREKYLLLVNGFLRRLLELHLEFVDDVERELVSESIAPLAR
;
A
#
# COMPACT_ATOMS: atom_id res chain seq x y z
N MET A 1 14.01 26.62 -13.54
CA MET A 1 12.62 26.13 -13.38
C MET A 1 12.71 24.83 -12.62
N SER A 2 12.30 24.83 -11.35
CA SER A 2 12.29 23.65 -10.51
C SER A 2 11.40 22.59 -11.17
N ALA A 3 11.94 21.41 -11.46
CA ALA A 3 11.12 20.26 -11.80
C ALA A 3 10.18 20.04 -10.61
N SER A 4 8.86 20.16 -10.82
CA SER A 4 7.89 19.84 -9.80
C SER A 4 8.22 18.42 -9.33
N GLU A 5 8.63 18.30 -8.09
CA GLU A 5 8.99 17.02 -7.48
C GLU A 5 7.80 16.08 -7.66
N LEU A 6 8.00 14.94 -8.35
CA LEU A 6 6.95 13.95 -8.51
C LEU A 6 6.58 13.43 -7.11
N SER A 7 5.29 13.32 -6.84
CA SER A 7 4.83 12.72 -5.59
C SER A 7 5.25 11.24 -5.52
N LEU A 8 5.30 10.68 -4.32
CA LEU A 8 5.56 9.26 -4.14
C LEU A 8 4.56 8.39 -4.91
N PHE A 9 3.30 8.85 -5.00
CA PHE A 9 2.28 8.20 -5.81
C PHE A 9 2.60 8.26 -7.32
N SER A 10 3.14 9.38 -7.82
CA SER A 10 3.60 9.47 -9.21
C SER A 10 4.70 8.46 -9.50
N ILE A 11 5.66 8.30 -8.57
CA ILE A 11 6.75 7.31 -8.67
C ILE A 11 6.19 5.87 -8.64
N GLU A 12 5.19 5.60 -7.79
CA GLU A 12 4.47 4.32 -7.77
C GLU A 12 3.86 4.01 -9.14
N ILE A 13 3.09 4.94 -9.71
CA ILE A 13 2.47 4.77 -11.03
C ILE A 13 3.52 4.47 -12.11
N LEU A 14 4.63 5.22 -12.15
CA LEU A 14 5.72 4.94 -13.09
C LEU A 14 6.31 3.53 -12.88
N GLY A 15 6.47 3.11 -11.62
CA GLY A 15 6.96 1.77 -11.27
C GLY A 15 6.00 0.66 -11.66
N LEU A 16 4.69 0.84 -11.46
CA LEU A 16 3.64 -0.12 -11.83
C LEU A 16 3.46 -0.24 -13.35
N VAL A 17 3.58 0.87 -14.09
CA VAL A 17 3.60 0.84 -15.57
C VAL A 17 4.75 -0.02 -16.06
N GLY A 18 5.89 0.05 -15.42
CA GLY A 18 7.03 -0.81 -15.71
C GLY A 18 7.50 -0.75 -17.16
N ARG A 19 8.17 -1.81 -17.62
CA ARG A 19 8.69 -1.93 -18.99
C ARG A 19 7.64 -2.36 -20.00
N GLU A 20 6.64 -3.12 -19.54
CA GLU A 20 5.64 -3.76 -20.41
C GLU A 20 4.46 -2.84 -20.69
N GLY A 21 4.29 -1.81 -19.88
CA GLY A 21 3.15 -0.92 -19.94
C GLY A 21 1.94 -1.46 -19.19
N ALA A 22 1.02 -0.56 -18.80
CA ALA A 22 -0.20 -0.91 -18.10
C ALA A 22 -1.33 0.08 -18.40
N GLY A 23 -2.57 -0.39 -18.44
CA GLY A 23 -3.75 0.44 -18.46
C GLY A 23 -4.20 0.83 -17.04
N PRO A 24 -5.06 1.87 -16.89
CA PRO A 24 -5.53 2.32 -15.58
C PRO A 24 -6.18 1.22 -14.73
N HIS A 25 -6.96 0.35 -15.36
CA HIS A 25 -7.58 -0.79 -14.69
C HIS A 25 -6.55 -1.80 -14.19
N ASP A 26 -5.47 -2.05 -14.97
CA ASP A 26 -4.40 -2.95 -14.56
C ASP A 26 -3.62 -2.36 -13.39
N LEU A 27 -3.34 -1.04 -13.41
CA LEU A 27 -2.69 -0.32 -12.31
C LEU A 27 -3.49 -0.42 -11.01
N LEU A 28 -4.81 -0.16 -11.07
CA LEU A 28 -5.69 -0.30 -9.92
C LEU A 28 -5.72 -1.74 -9.39
N ARG A 29 -5.77 -2.73 -10.28
CA ARG A 29 -5.74 -4.14 -9.90
C ARG A 29 -4.42 -4.51 -9.20
N MET A 30 -3.28 -4.09 -9.74
CA MET A 30 -1.95 -4.31 -9.12
C MET A 30 -1.88 -3.69 -7.73
N ALA A 31 -2.34 -2.44 -7.57
CA ALA A 31 -2.36 -1.75 -6.29
C ALA A 31 -3.27 -2.46 -5.26
N LYS A 32 -4.46 -2.91 -5.68
CA LYS A 32 -5.39 -3.65 -4.79
C LYS A 32 -4.85 -5.01 -4.36
N GLN A 33 -4.02 -5.66 -5.19
CA GLN A 33 -3.37 -6.92 -4.81
C GLN A 33 -2.36 -6.70 -3.68
N GLY A 34 -1.66 -5.56 -3.67
CA GLY A 34 -0.78 -5.14 -2.58
C GLY A 34 -1.47 -4.20 -1.60
N ARG A 35 -2.59 -4.60 -0.99
CA ARG A 35 -3.45 -3.75 -0.12
C ARG A 35 -2.68 -2.82 0.82
N MET A 36 -1.56 -3.27 1.37
CA MET A 36 -0.73 -2.49 2.28
C MET A 36 0.01 -1.33 1.62
N LEU A 37 0.17 -1.34 0.29
CA LEU A 37 0.80 -0.29 -0.49
C LEU A 37 -0.21 0.57 -1.28
N ALA A 38 -1.51 0.28 -1.14
CA ALA A 38 -2.58 1.03 -1.80
C ALA A 38 -2.96 2.27 -0.96
N TRP A 39 -2.16 3.31 -1.06
CA TRP A 39 -2.31 4.57 -0.30
C TRP A 39 -3.10 5.66 -1.01
N ALA A 40 -3.50 5.44 -2.26
CA ALA A 40 -4.27 6.40 -3.04
C ALA A 40 -5.71 5.94 -3.30
N GLY A 41 -6.63 6.88 -3.47
CA GLY A 41 -8.00 6.59 -3.87
C GLY A 41 -8.08 6.03 -5.29
N GLU A 42 -9.05 5.15 -5.57
CA GLU A 42 -9.18 4.45 -6.85
C GLU A 42 -9.17 5.38 -8.07
N SER A 43 -9.83 6.52 -7.98
CA SER A 43 -9.90 7.51 -9.06
C SER A 43 -8.52 8.03 -9.47
N GLN A 44 -7.56 8.07 -8.56
CA GLN A 44 -6.22 8.56 -8.84
C GLN A 44 -5.45 7.62 -9.78
N TYR A 45 -5.73 6.32 -9.77
CA TYR A 45 -5.14 5.35 -10.71
C TYR A 45 -5.62 5.56 -12.17
N TYR A 46 -6.67 6.34 -12.36
CA TYR A 46 -7.16 6.75 -13.70
C TYR A 46 -6.67 8.13 -14.11
N THR A 47 -6.52 9.05 -13.16
CA THR A 47 -6.16 10.45 -13.46
C THR A 47 -4.66 10.67 -13.51
N GLU A 48 -3.89 10.07 -12.60
CA GLU A 48 -2.45 10.27 -12.52
C GLU A 48 -1.66 9.78 -13.75
N PRO A 49 -1.95 8.59 -14.34
CA PRO A 49 -1.27 8.17 -15.57
C PRO A 49 -1.50 9.13 -16.72
N LYS A 50 -2.70 9.72 -16.81
CA LYS A 50 -3.02 10.73 -17.82
C LYS A 50 -2.19 12.00 -17.61
N ARG A 51 -2.13 12.51 -16.37
CA ARG A 51 -1.29 13.67 -16.01
C ARG A 51 0.19 13.42 -16.31
N LEU A 52 0.70 12.24 -15.98
CA LEU A 52 2.09 11.87 -16.27
C LEU A 52 2.38 11.77 -17.78
N ALA A 53 1.39 11.36 -18.57
CA ALA A 53 1.51 11.37 -20.03
C ALA A 53 1.52 12.81 -20.60
N GLU A 54 0.68 13.70 -20.07
CA GLU A 54 0.67 15.13 -20.45
C GLU A 54 2.02 15.80 -20.09
N LEU A 55 2.66 15.38 -19.01
CA LEU A 55 3.98 15.85 -18.60
C LEU A 55 5.15 15.14 -19.33
N GLY A 56 4.87 14.15 -20.17
CA GLY A 56 5.84 13.44 -20.98
C GLY A 56 6.62 12.35 -20.24
N TYR A 57 6.24 11.95 -19.02
CA TYR A 57 6.83 10.82 -18.31
C TYR A 57 6.31 9.47 -18.81
N LEU A 58 5.09 9.46 -19.32
CA LEU A 58 4.46 8.33 -19.97
C LEU A 58 4.06 8.66 -21.39
N VAL A 59 3.86 7.65 -22.22
CA VAL A 59 3.21 7.76 -23.53
C VAL A 59 1.98 6.86 -23.53
N ALA A 60 0.84 7.43 -23.98
CA ALA A 60 -0.41 6.70 -24.11
C ALA A 60 -0.49 6.03 -25.48
N ARG A 61 -0.88 4.76 -25.53
CA ARG A 61 -1.13 3.98 -26.75
C ARG A 61 -2.53 3.42 -26.71
N LYS A 62 -3.16 3.31 -27.87
CA LYS A 62 -4.43 2.59 -28.02
C LYS A 62 -4.14 1.17 -28.42
N GLU A 63 -4.72 0.22 -27.69
CA GLU A 63 -4.60 -1.20 -27.98
C GLU A 63 -5.98 -1.86 -28.06
N PRO A 64 -6.14 -2.92 -28.87
CA PRO A 64 -7.36 -3.71 -28.88
C PRO A 64 -7.64 -4.27 -27.48
N GLY A 65 -8.86 -4.11 -26.98
CA GLY A 65 -9.34 -4.75 -25.76
C GLY A 65 -10.39 -5.80 -26.08
N LYS A 66 -10.87 -6.52 -25.08
CA LYS A 66 -11.85 -7.61 -25.27
C LYS A 66 -13.16 -7.13 -25.95
N THR A 67 -13.62 -5.94 -25.66
CA THR A 67 -14.89 -5.38 -26.16
C THR A 67 -14.72 -4.00 -26.83
N ARG A 68 -13.68 -3.25 -26.49
CA ARG A 68 -13.39 -1.91 -27.03
C ARG A 68 -11.91 -1.59 -26.88
N GLU A 69 -11.43 -0.59 -27.60
CA GLU A 69 -10.06 -0.09 -27.42
C GLU A 69 -9.81 0.31 -25.97
N ARG A 70 -8.61 -0.03 -25.49
CA ARG A 70 -8.10 0.38 -24.18
C ARG A 70 -6.89 1.29 -24.33
N THR A 71 -6.72 2.19 -23.40
CA THR A 71 -5.50 3.00 -23.30
C THR A 71 -4.50 2.24 -22.43
N VAL A 72 -3.29 2.07 -22.95
CA VAL A 72 -2.13 1.51 -22.22
C VAL A 72 -1.06 2.59 -22.17
N TYR A 73 -0.47 2.78 -21.03
CA TYR A 73 0.64 3.70 -20.81
C TYR A 73 1.96 2.93 -20.82
N ALA A 74 3.00 3.54 -21.38
CA ALA A 74 4.35 3.02 -21.34
C ALA A 74 5.32 4.10 -20.86
N LEU A 75 6.42 3.69 -20.21
CA LEU A 75 7.47 4.60 -19.77
C LEU A 75 8.17 5.26 -20.98
N THR A 76 8.42 6.56 -20.87
CA THR A 76 9.37 7.27 -21.73
C THR A 76 10.77 7.26 -21.10
N ASP A 77 11.78 7.69 -21.84
CA ASP A 77 13.13 7.91 -21.31
C ASP A 77 13.10 8.89 -20.13
N LYS A 78 12.26 9.95 -20.21
CA LYS A 78 12.05 10.91 -19.13
C LYS A 78 11.45 10.23 -17.89
N GLY A 79 10.48 9.34 -18.06
CA GLY A 79 9.90 8.57 -16.96
C GLY A 79 10.93 7.65 -16.31
N LEU A 80 11.74 6.96 -17.10
CA LEU A 80 12.81 6.11 -16.58
C LEU A 80 13.89 6.91 -15.86
N GLN A 81 14.26 8.10 -16.36
CA GLN A 81 15.19 9.00 -15.68
C GLN A 81 14.62 9.49 -14.35
N ALA A 82 13.32 9.78 -14.26
CA ALA A 82 12.68 10.18 -13.01
C ALA A 82 12.74 9.06 -11.96
N LEU A 83 12.49 7.80 -12.34
CA LEU A 83 12.67 6.65 -11.45
C LEU A 83 14.12 6.50 -10.97
N ARG A 84 15.09 6.64 -11.87
CA ARG A 84 16.52 6.60 -11.51
C ARG A 84 16.90 7.73 -10.57
N HIS A 85 16.44 8.95 -10.84
CA HIS A 85 16.68 10.09 -9.96
C HIS A 85 16.10 9.82 -8.55
N HIS A 86 14.86 9.38 -8.47
CA HIS A 86 14.23 9.03 -7.19
C HIS A 86 15.03 7.96 -6.42
N ALA A 87 15.54 6.94 -7.12
CA ALA A 87 16.35 5.89 -6.49
C ALA A 87 17.69 6.39 -5.90
N HIS A 88 18.16 7.57 -6.31
CA HIS A 88 19.35 8.23 -5.74
C HIS A 88 19.04 9.20 -4.59
N THR A 89 17.76 9.48 -4.32
CA THR A 89 17.42 10.31 -3.16
C THR A 89 17.49 9.50 -1.86
N PRO A 90 17.83 10.13 -0.72
CA PRO A 90 17.81 9.45 0.57
C PRO A 90 16.41 8.92 0.89
N VAL A 91 16.35 7.69 1.40
CA VAL A 91 15.10 7.12 1.92
C VAL A 91 14.82 7.71 3.29
N ALA A 92 13.63 8.33 3.47
CA ALA A 92 13.17 8.81 4.76
C ALA A 92 12.22 7.80 5.41
N PHE A 93 12.28 7.70 6.74
CA PHE A 93 11.27 6.94 7.49
C PHE A 93 9.93 7.67 7.39
N MET A 94 8.92 7.00 6.89
CA MET A 94 7.60 7.60 6.70
C MET A 94 6.83 7.69 8.02
N PRO A 95 6.00 8.75 8.22
CA PRO A 95 5.03 8.78 9.31
C PRO A 95 4.11 7.56 9.26
N PHE A 96 3.96 6.90 10.39
CA PHE A 96 3.12 5.71 10.50
C PHE A 96 1.67 6.13 10.78
N LYS A 97 0.77 5.93 9.83
CA LYS A 97 -0.66 6.19 9.99
C LYS A 97 -1.37 4.89 10.34
N SER A 98 -1.76 4.72 11.60
CA SER A 98 -2.45 3.54 12.10
C SER A 98 -3.67 3.95 12.92
N ASP A 99 -4.85 3.44 12.55
CA ASP A 99 -6.09 3.60 13.32
C ASP A 99 -5.98 2.91 14.68
N ALA A 100 -5.32 1.75 14.72
CA ALA A 100 -5.09 1.00 15.94
C ALA A 100 -4.29 1.80 16.98
N LEU A 101 -3.18 2.43 16.56
CA LEU A 101 -2.40 3.29 17.46
C LEU A 101 -3.18 4.52 17.91
N LEU A 102 -3.99 5.11 17.03
CA LEU A 102 -4.84 6.24 17.40
C LEU A 102 -5.88 5.84 18.46
N ARG A 103 -6.52 4.68 18.32
CA ARG A 103 -7.48 4.16 19.31
C ARG A 103 -6.83 3.94 20.66
N LEU A 104 -5.60 3.43 20.69
CA LEU A 104 -4.85 3.29 21.95
C LEU A 104 -4.52 4.64 22.56
N LEU A 105 -4.13 5.63 21.75
CA LEU A 105 -3.84 6.99 22.25
C LEU A 105 -5.04 7.72 22.84
N ILE A 106 -6.27 7.36 22.46
CA ILE A 106 -7.50 7.95 23.02
C ILE A 106 -8.22 7.00 23.99
N CYS A 107 -7.59 5.93 24.40
CA CYS A 107 -8.18 4.88 25.23
C CYS A 107 -8.70 5.43 26.57
N ASP A 108 -7.98 6.36 27.18
CA ASP A 108 -8.37 7.05 28.42
C ASP A 108 -9.69 7.86 28.28
N LEU A 109 -10.06 8.24 27.05
CA LEU A 109 -11.29 8.98 26.77
C LEU A 109 -12.48 8.07 26.44
N VAL A 110 -12.24 6.91 25.84
CA VAL A 110 -13.28 6.03 25.32
C VAL A 110 -13.48 4.76 26.12
N GLY A 111 -12.51 4.39 26.95
CA GLY A 111 -12.51 3.21 27.80
C GLY A 111 -11.73 2.04 27.24
N GLU A 112 -11.13 1.26 28.16
CA GLU A 112 -10.24 0.13 27.81
C GLU A 112 -10.97 -1.02 27.15
N GLU A 113 -12.15 -1.38 27.64
CA GLU A 113 -12.94 -2.49 27.08
C GLU A 113 -13.32 -2.24 25.62
N VAL A 114 -13.83 -1.05 25.30
CA VAL A 114 -14.19 -0.64 23.92
C VAL A 114 -12.94 -0.67 23.02
N THR A 115 -11.82 -0.18 23.52
CA THR A 115 -10.55 -0.19 22.79
C THR A 115 -10.10 -1.61 22.51
N ARG A 116 -10.06 -2.48 23.52
CA ARG A 116 -9.68 -3.89 23.43
C ARG A 116 -10.55 -4.67 22.44
N GLU A 117 -11.89 -4.54 22.53
CA GLU A 117 -12.80 -5.19 21.60
C GLU A 117 -12.59 -4.72 20.15
N SER A 118 -12.34 -3.43 19.95
CA SER A 118 -12.09 -2.90 18.62
C SER A 118 -10.77 -3.39 18.02
N MET A 119 -9.76 -3.67 18.85
CA MET A 119 -8.47 -4.19 18.40
C MET A 119 -8.54 -5.67 17.95
N ALA A 120 -9.45 -6.46 18.54
CA ALA A 120 -9.62 -7.86 18.16
C ALA A 120 -9.94 -8.05 16.67
N THR A 121 -10.68 -7.09 16.06
CA THR A 121 -11.02 -7.13 14.64
C THR A 121 -9.80 -7.03 13.72
N LEU A 122 -8.67 -6.52 14.20
CA LEU A 122 -7.45 -6.40 13.42
C LEU A 122 -6.85 -7.78 13.07
N ARG A 123 -7.10 -8.83 13.88
CA ARG A 123 -6.65 -10.19 13.61
C ARG A 123 -7.23 -10.75 12.31
N ASP A 124 -8.52 -10.53 12.06
CA ASP A 124 -9.20 -10.99 10.84
C ASP A 124 -8.66 -10.25 9.62
N ASP A 125 -8.45 -8.94 9.73
CA ASP A 125 -7.86 -8.13 8.67
C ASP A 125 -6.42 -8.59 8.34
N ILE A 126 -5.63 -8.93 9.36
CA ILE A 126 -4.26 -9.44 9.19
C ILE A 126 -4.29 -10.80 8.49
N ALA A 127 -5.19 -11.70 8.88
CA ALA A 127 -5.33 -13.01 8.24
C ALA A 127 -5.68 -12.89 6.75
N ASP A 128 -6.61 -11.99 6.37
CA ASP A 128 -6.93 -11.71 4.96
C ASP A 128 -5.69 -11.20 4.18
N ILE A 129 -4.91 -10.31 4.80
CA ILE A 129 -3.70 -9.78 4.17
C ILE A 129 -2.63 -10.88 4.03
N GLN A 130 -2.46 -11.76 5.02
CA GLN A 130 -1.53 -12.89 4.93
C GLN A 130 -1.85 -13.79 3.74
N HIS A 131 -3.11 -14.18 3.55
CA HIS A 131 -3.55 -14.94 2.36
C HIS A 131 -3.23 -14.23 1.05
N ARG A 132 -3.41 -12.90 0.98
CA ARG A 132 -3.05 -12.11 -0.21
C ARG A 132 -1.54 -12.10 -0.47
N LEU A 133 -0.72 -12.13 0.58
CA LEU A 133 0.74 -12.23 0.44
C LEU A 133 1.15 -13.61 -0.09
N ASP A 134 0.49 -14.70 0.36
CA ASP A 134 0.73 -16.04 -0.18
C ASP A 134 0.46 -16.07 -1.70
N ASP A 135 -0.68 -15.52 -2.12
CA ASP A 135 -1.01 -15.36 -3.54
C ASP A 135 0.00 -14.49 -4.30
N ALA A 136 0.50 -13.43 -3.67
CA ALA A 136 1.48 -12.54 -4.28
C ALA A 136 2.84 -13.24 -4.46
N GLU A 137 3.25 -14.08 -3.53
CA GLU A 137 4.47 -14.90 -3.63
C GLU A 137 4.36 -15.93 -4.75
N ALA A 138 3.23 -16.62 -4.86
CA ALA A 138 2.99 -17.56 -5.95
C ALA A 138 3.09 -16.88 -7.32
N ARG A 139 2.53 -15.68 -7.47
CA ARG A 139 2.62 -14.90 -8.71
C ARG A 139 4.01 -14.29 -8.96
N ALA A 140 4.82 -14.08 -7.93
CA ALA A 140 6.17 -13.55 -8.11
C ALA A 140 7.05 -14.49 -8.95
N ALA A 141 6.85 -15.81 -8.83
CA ALA A 141 7.54 -16.81 -9.63
C ALA A 141 7.25 -16.71 -11.15
N GLU A 142 6.11 -16.13 -11.53
CA GLU A 142 5.76 -15.87 -12.93
C GLU A 142 6.52 -14.67 -13.52
N LEU A 143 7.24 -13.92 -12.69
CA LEU A 143 7.97 -12.70 -13.07
C LEU A 143 9.46 -12.80 -12.67
N PRO A 144 10.27 -13.66 -13.31
CA PRO A 144 11.65 -13.96 -12.88
C PRO A 144 12.54 -12.72 -12.72
N HIS A 145 12.33 -11.70 -13.56
CA HIS A 145 13.10 -10.45 -13.52
C HIS A 145 12.74 -9.54 -12.32
N ARG A 146 11.61 -9.80 -11.64
CA ARG A 146 11.12 -9.04 -10.46
C ARG A 146 11.02 -9.89 -9.21
N GLU A 147 11.00 -11.20 -9.30
CA GLU A 147 10.76 -12.16 -8.22
C GLU A 147 11.54 -11.81 -6.95
N LYS A 148 12.85 -11.67 -7.06
CA LYS A 148 13.71 -11.32 -5.93
C LYS A 148 13.24 -10.08 -5.16
N TYR A 149 12.81 -9.04 -5.87
CA TYR A 149 12.39 -7.78 -5.24
C TYR A 149 11.01 -7.90 -4.63
N LEU A 150 10.10 -8.62 -5.28
CA LEU A 150 8.75 -8.90 -4.76
C LEU A 150 8.83 -9.73 -3.48
N LEU A 151 9.67 -10.76 -3.43
CA LEU A 151 9.89 -11.59 -2.24
C LEU A 151 10.48 -10.78 -1.07
N LEU A 152 11.42 -9.85 -1.34
CA LEU A 152 11.94 -8.95 -0.30
C LEU A 152 10.86 -8.03 0.27
N VAL A 153 10.00 -7.47 -0.58
CA VAL A 153 8.86 -6.65 -0.14
C VAL A 153 7.88 -7.49 0.68
N ASN A 154 7.49 -8.67 0.19
CA ASN A 154 6.58 -9.56 0.91
C ASN A 154 7.14 -9.99 2.26
N GLY A 155 8.44 -10.29 2.34
CA GLY A 155 9.10 -10.62 3.61
C GLY A 155 9.09 -9.46 4.62
N PHE A 156 9.20 -8.22 4.16
CA PHE A 156 9.01 -7.04 5.01
C PHE A 156 7.56 -6.93 5.50
N LEU A 157 6.59 -7.09 4.58
CA LEU A 157 5.18 -6.98 4.91
C LEU A 157 4.72 -8.06 5.90
N ARG A 158 5.22 -9.31 5.78
CA ARG A 158 4.95 -10.38 6.75
C ARG A 158 5.40 -10.00 8.15
N ARG A 159 6.63 -9.51 8.30
CA ARG A 159 7.14 -9.07 9.61
C ARG A 159 6.34 -7.90 10.18
N LEU A 160 5.85 -7.01 9.32
CA LEU A 160 4.97 -5.92 9.76
C LEU A 160 3.62 -6.45 10.27
N LEU A 161 3.05 -7.49 9.65
CA LEU A 161 1.83 -8.15 10.13
C LEU A 161 2.07 -8.91 11.44
N GLU A 162 3.21 -9.61 11.56
CA GLU A 162 3.62 -10.26 12.81
C GLU A 162 3.73 -9.26 13.96
N LEU A 163 4.39 -8.11 13.72
CA LEU A 163 4.46 -7.02 14.70
C LEU A 163 3.07 -6.50 15.11
N HIS A 164 2.12 -6.43 14.17
CA HIS A 164 0.77 -6.02 14.52
C HIS A 164 0.01 -7.07 15.33
N LEU A 165 0.24 -8.37 15.10
CA LEU A 165 -0.33 -9.43 15.93
C LEU A 165 0.23 -9.37 17.35
N GLU A 166 1.55 -9.23 17.50
CA GLU A 166 2.20 -9.03 18.80
C GLU A 166 1.63 -7.80 19.52
N PHE A 167 1.41 -6.71 18.79
CA PHE A 167 0.80 -5.50 19.35
C PHE A 167 -0.64 -5.74 19.82
N VAL A 168 -1.46 -6.50 19.09
CA VAL A 168 -2.81 -6.86 19.55
C VAL A 168 -2.76 -7.72 20.81
N ASP A 169 -1.83 -8.71 20.87
CA ASP A 169 -1.62 -9.55 22.06
C ASP A 169 -1.20 -8.69 23.27
N ASP A 170 -0.34 -7.71 23.07
CA ASP A 170 0.09 -6.79 24.12
C ASP A 170 -1.09 -5.95 24.64
N VAL A 171 -1.89 -5.39 23.72
CA VAL A 171 -3.08 -4.61 24.11
C VAL A 171 -4.09 -5.47 24.86
N GLU A 172 -4.36 -6.69 24.38
CA GLU A 172 -5.27 -7.61 25.07
C GLU A 172 -4.78 -7.98 26.48
N ARG A 173 -3.48 -8.12 26.65
CA ARG A 173 -2.87 -8.44 27.95
C ARG A 173 -2.90 -7.27 28.92
N GLU A 174 -2.56 -6.06 28.45
CA GLU A 174 -2.45 -4.87 29.30
C GLU A 174 -3.81 -4.23 29.61
N LEU A 175 -4.76 -4.27 28.66
CA LEU A 175 -6.13 -3.79 28.83
C LEU A 175 -7.05 -4.93 29.31
N VAL A 176 -6.59 -5.73 30.27
CA VAL A 176 -7.45 -6.72 30.94
C VAL A 176 -8.45 -5.98 31.80
N SER A 177 -9.75 -6.29 31.62
CA SER A 177 -10.84 -5.72 32.40
C SER A 177 -10.55 -5.78 33.89
N GLU A 178 -10.04 -4.71 34.49
CA GLU A 178 -10.28 -4.49 35.90
C GLU A 178 -11.79 -4.29 36.05
N SER A 179 -12.43 -5.32 36.60
CA SER A 179 -13.83 -5.24 37.00
C SER A 179 -14.02 -3.95 37.76
N ILE A 180 -14.74 -3.00 37.19
CA ILE A 180 -15.01 -1.69 37.78
C ILE A 180 -15.63 -1.94 39.14
N ALA A 181 -14.84 -1.73 40.21
CA ALA A 181 -15.42 -1.57 41.53
C ALA A 181 -16.37 -0.35 41.44
N PRO A 182 -17.66 -0.50 41.77
CA PRO A 182 -18.60 0.59 41.68
C PRO A 182 -18.10 1.76 42.52
N LEU A 183 -17.91 2.92 41.89
CA LEU A 183 -17.64 4.18 42.59
C LEU A 183 -18.71 4.34 43.67
N ALA A 184 -18.30 4.14 44.92
CA ALA A 184 -19.14 4.46 46.09
C ALA A 184 -19.50 5.93 46.01
N ARG A 185 -20.80 6.24 45.98
CA ARG A 185 -21.39 7.58 46.01
C ARG A 185 -21.12 8.28 47.33
#